data_22a9dd40ac7b3c71ad17e498e5eb092a
#
_entry.id   22a9dd40ac7b3c71ad17e498e5eb092a
#
_cell.length_a   1.000
_cell.length_b   1.000
_cell.length_c   1.000
_cell.angle_alpha   90.00
_cell.angle_beta   90.00
_cell.angle_gamma   90.00
#
_symmetry.space_group_name_H-M   'P 1'
#
loop_
_entity.id
_entity.type
_entity.pdbx_description
1 polymer ?
#
loop_
_entity_poly.entity_id
_entity_poly.type
_entity_poly.pdbx_seq_one_letter_code
_entity_poly.pdbx_strand_id
1 'polypeptide(L)'
;MPWARVTENVYLPLKLKGIAKDKAMPRIREALARVGLSDFADAFPRELSGGMKMRVSIARALVTEPPLLLMDEPFAALDEFTREKLDDDLIGLWLGHRFTTVFVTHSIYESVYLSERVLVMGARPGRILADIAIDAPFPRGRAFRESQAYVETCAKVSAALREGAAI
;
A
#
# COMPACT_ATOMS: atom_id res chain seq x y z
N MET A 1 1.93 -14.39 9.47
CA MET A 1 2.24 -15.51 10.40
C MET A 1 3.36 -16.34 9.78
N PRO A 2 4.58 -16.34 10.34
CA PRO A 2 5.74 -17.00 9.72
C PRO A 2 5.64 -18.52 9.65
N TRP A 3 4.86 -19.13 10.54
CA TRP A 3 4.64 -20.57 10.64
C TRP A 3 3.51 -21.12 9.75
N ALA A 4 2.73 -20.26 9.12
CA ALA A 4 1.59 -20.62 8.29
C ALA A 4 1.88 -20.37 6.81
N ARG A 5 1.33 -21.21 5.92
CA ARG A 5 1.43 -21.04 4.48
C ARG A 5 0.77 -19.73 4.03
N VAL A 6 1.10 -19.27 2.83
CA VAL A 6 0.52 -18.07 2.21
C VAL A 6 -1.02 -18.14 2.19
N THR A 7 -1.60 -19.25 1.75
CA THR A 7 -3.05 -19.49 1.77
C THR A 7 -3.64 -19.29 3.17
N GLU A 8 -3.00 -19.84 4.21
CA GLU A 8 -3.48 -19.72 5.60
C GLU A 8 -3.35 -18.28 6.13
N ASN A 9 -2.31 -17.55 5.70
CA ASN A 9 -2.14 -16.16 6.03
C ASN A 9 -3.28 -15.30 5.45
N VAL A 10 -3.65 -15.53 4.19
CA VAL A 10 -4.75 -14.81 3.52
C VAL A 10 -6.11 -15.26 4.05
N TYR A 11 -6.26 -16.54 4.45
CA TYR A 11 -7.49 -17.06 5.04
C TYR A 11 -7.82 -16.45 6.42
N LEU A 12 -6.82 -16.02 7.18
CA LEU A 12 -7.00 -15.62 8.59
C LEU A 12 -8.17 -14.64 8.82
N PRO A 13 -8.34 -13.54 8.08
CA PRO A 13 -9.44 -12.60 8.31
C PRO A 13 -10.82 -13.24 8.05
N LEU A 14 -10.92 -14.11 7.06
CA LEU A 14 -12.18 -14.82 6.76
C LEU A 14 -12.50 -15.86 7.83
N LYS A 15 -11.48 -16.55 8.37
CA LYS A 15 -11.61 -17.47 9.50
C LYS A 15 -12.14 -16.76 10.74
N LEU A 16 -11.61 -15.56 11.04
CA LEU A 16 -12.07 -14.74 12.17
C LEU A 16 -13.52 -14.26 12.00
N LYS A 17 -13.99 -14.13 10.75
CA LYS A 17 -15.41 -13.87 10.43
C LYS A 17 -16.28 -15.13 10.43
N GLY A 18 -15.77 -16.30 10.84
CA GLY A 18 -16.51 -17.57 10.89
C GLY A 18 -16.76 -18.22 9.53
N ILE A 19 -16.08 -17.79 8.46
CA ILE A 19 -16.26 -18.37 7.12
C ILE A 19 -15.45 -19.66 7.04
N ALA A 20 -16.11 -20.78 6.72
CA ALA A 20 -15.48 -22.08 6.56
C ALA A 20 -14.48 -22.05 5.39
N LYS A 21 -13.38 -22.83 5.51
CA LYS A 21 -12.24 -22.77 4.60
C LYS A 21 -12.62 -23.10 3.14
N ASP A 22 -13.46 -24.11 2.93
CA ASP A 22 -13.96 -24.49 1.62
C ASP A 22 -14.69 -23.33 0.90
N LYS A 23 -15.53 -22.60 1.64
CA LYS A 23 -16.23 -21.39 1.16
C LYS A 23 -15.30 -20.19 0.94
N ALA A 24 -14.20 -20.11 1.70
CA ALA A 24 -13.21 -19.04 1.60
C ALA A 24 -12.24 -19.22 0.42
N MET A 25 -11.98 -20.46 -0.02
CA MET A 25 -10.96 -20.78 -1.02
C MET A 25 -11.08 -20.01 -2.34
N PRO A 26 -12.26 -19.81 -2.95
CA PRO A 26 -12.37 -19.00 -4.17
C PRO A 26 -11.86 -17.57 -3.97
N ARG A 27 -12.26 -16.91 -2.87
CA ARG A 27 -11.83 -15.54 -2.52
C ARG A 27 -10.34 -15.46 -2.25
N ILE A 28 -9.77 -16.46 -1.59
CA ILE A 28 -8.33 -16.53 -1.30
C ILE A 28 -7.54 -16.63 -2.60
N ARG A 29 -7.96 -17.52 -3.53
CA ARG A 29 -7.31 -17.68 -4.84
C ARG A 29 -7.37 -16.38 -5.64
N GLU A 30 -8.51 -15.73 -5.65
CA GLU A 30 -8.68 -14.43 -6.31
C GLU A 30 -7.79 -13.35 -5.70
N ALA A 31 -7.74 -13.22 -4.36
CA ALA A 31 -6.87 -12.27 -3.68
C ALA A 31 -5.39 -12.52 -3.99
N LEU A 32 -4.95 -13.78 -4.06
CA LEU A 32 -3.58 -14.14 -4.43
C LEU A 32 -3.29 -13.86 -5.90
N ALA A 33 -4.24 -14.12 -6.79
CA ALA A 33 -4.11 -13.79 -8.22
C ALA A 33 -3.95 -12.28 -8.44
N ARG A 34 -4.75 -11.47 -7.75
CA ARG A 34 -4.68 -9.99 -7.82
C ARG A 34 -3.31 -9.43 -7.46
N VAL A 35 -2.58 -10.06 -6.53
CA VAL A 35 -1.23 -9.64 -6.13
C VAL A 35 -0.13 -10.43 -6.84
N GLY A 36 -0.45 -11.27 -7.84
CA GLY A 36 0.51 -12.06 -8.61
C GLY A 36 1.23 -13.15 -7.81
N LEU A 37 0.53 -13.77 -6.85
CA LEU A 37 1.10 -14.81 -5.97
C LEU A 37 0.36 -16.16 -6.05
N SER A 38 -0.34 -16.45 -7.14
CA SER A 38 -1.07 -17.71 -7.31
C SER A 38 -0.17 -18.92 -7.14
N ASP A 39 1.03 -18.90 -7.73
CA ASP A 39 1.98 -20.03 -7.71
C ASP A 39 2.66 -20.22 -6.34
N PHE A 40 2.52 -19.25 -5.44
CA PHE A 40 3.11 -19.27 -4.10
C PHE A 40 2.11 -19.56 -2.99
N ALA A 41 0.89 -20.02 -3.34
CA ALA A 41 -0.18 -20.28 -2.39
C ALA A 41 0.22 -21.23 -1.25
N ASP A 42 1.03 -22.23 -1.55
CA ASP A 42 1.50 -23.25 -0.61
C ASP A 42 2.86 -22.95 0.02
N ALA A 43 3.53 -21.86 -0.39
CA ALA A 43 4.81 -21.45 0.17
C ALA A 43 4.68 -20.93 1.61
N PHE A 44 5.77 -21.03 2.37
CA PHE A 44 5.87 -20.36 3.67
C PHE A 44 6.50 -18.96 3.50
N PRO A 45 6.22 -18.00 4.41
CA PRO A 45 6.79 -16.66 4.33
C PRO A 45 8.32 -16.62 4.22
N ARG A 46 9.03 -17.59 4.81
CA ARG A 46 10.50 -17.69 4.72
C ARG A 46 11.03 -17.95 3.30
N GLU A 47 10.16 -18.48 2.43
CA GLU A 47 10.48 -18.81 1.03
C GLU A 47 10.19 -17.63 0.08
N LEU A 48 9.70 -16.52 0.61
CA LEU A 48 9.31 -15.33 -0.13
C LEU A 48 10.30 -14.19 0.05
N SER A 49 10.47 -13.36 -1.00
CA SER A 49 11.17 -12.08 -0.91
C SER A 49 10.40 -11.08 -0.01
N GLY A 50 11.05 -9.96 0.35
CA GLY A 50 10.40 -8.88 1.13
C GLY A 50 9.15 -8.33 0.43
N GLY A 51 9.24 -8.03 -0.85
CA GLY A 51 8.12 -7.56 -1.65
C GLY A 51 6.99 -8.57 -1.78
N MET A 52 7.31 -9.87 -1.94
CA MET A 52 6.29 -10.93 -1.94
C MET A 52 5.57 -11.05 -0.59
N LYS A 53 6.29 -10.93 0.52
CA LYS A 53 5.68 -10.90 1.87
C LYS A 53 4.72 -9.73 2.02
N MET A 54 5.07 -8.56 1.48
CA MET A 54 4.20 -7.40 1.49
C MET A 54 2.95 -7.64 0.65
N ARG A 55 3.07 -8.21 -0.55
CA ARG A 55 1.91 -8.59 -1.39
C ARG A 55 0.98 -9.60 -0.69
N VAL A 56 1.53 -10.57 0.08
CA VAL A 56 0.70 -11.45 0.93
C VAL A 56 -0.07 -10.65 1.98
N SER A 57 0.55 -9.62 2.58
CA SER A 57 -0.11 -8.76 3.57
C SER A 57 -1.23 -7.94 2.94
N ILE A 58 -1.04 -7.42 1.73
CA ILE A 58 -2.05 -6.73 0.94
C ILE A 58 -3.20 -7.69 0.59
N ALA A 59 -2.91 -8.89 0.07
CA ALA A 59 -3.92 -9.90 -0.25
C ALA A 59 -4.76 -10.28 0.99
N ARG A 60 -4.09 -10.44 2.16
CA ARG A 60 -4.76 -10.70 3.44
C ARG A 60 -5.70 -9.56 3.85
N ALA A 61 -5.35 -8.31 3.59
CA ALA A 61 -6.22 -7.17 3.88
C ALA A 61 -7.41 -7.12 2.90
N LEU A 62 -7.15 -7.32 1.61
CA LEU A 62 -8.13 -7.19 0.54
C LEU A 62 -9.12 -8.38 0.45
N VAL A 63 -8.78 -9.56 0.98
CA VAL A 63 -9.63 -10.76 0.90
C VAL A 63 -11.01 -10.57 1.54
N THR A 64 -11.15 -9.60 2.45
CA THR A 64 -12.43 -9.23 3.08
C THR A 64 -13.19 -8.15 2.31
N GLU A 65 -12.65 -7.66 1.20
CA GLU A 65 -13.21 -6.58 0.39
C GLU A 65 -13.57 -5.35 1.22
N PRO A 66 -12.61 -4.77 1.95
CA PRO A 66 -12.90 -3.64 2.83
C PRO A 66 -13.15 -2.37 1.98
N PRO A 67 -14.13 -1.51 2.37
CA PRO A 67 -14.33 -0.22 1.72
C PRO A 67 -13.19 0.77 2.02
N LEU A 68 -12.47 0.55 3.12
CA LEU A 68 -11.35 1.37 3.57
C LEU A 68 -10.15 0.49 3.91
N LEU A 69 -9.00 0.81 3.33
CA LEU A 69 -7.71 0.17 3.61
C LEU A 69 -6.80 1.15 4.35
N LEU A 70 -6.32 0.75 5.52
CA LEU A 70 -5.36 1.52 6.30
C LEU A 70 -3.99 0.85 6.19
N MET A 71 -2.98 1.62 5.78
CA MET A 71 -1.60 1.17 5.62
C MET A 71 -0.69 2.10 6.42
N ASP A 72 0.11 1.53 7.32
CA ASP A 72 1.06 2.25 8.16
C ASP A 72 2.47 1.82 7.79
N GLU A 73 3.21 2.69 7.11
CA GLU A 73 4.56 2.50 6.60
C GLU A 73 4.80 1.13 5.91
N PRO A 74 3.92 0.71 4.98
CA PRO A 74 3.94 -0.68 4.51
C PRO A 74 5.23 -1.03 3.76
N PHE A 75 5.91 -0.07 3.13
CA PHE A 75 7.07 -0.29 2.28
C PHE A 75 8.40 0.15 2.91
N ALA A 76 8.39 0.59 4.18
CA ALA A 76 9.57 1.16 4.85
C ALA A 76 10.80 0.23 4.88
N ALA A 77 10.60 -1.09 4.97
CA ALA A 77 11.68 -2.08 5.06
C ALA A 77 12.18 -2.60 3.70
N LEU A 78 11.76 -1.98 2.58
CA LEU A 78 12.08 -2.43 1.23
C LEU A 78 13.11 -1.52 0.57
N ASP A 79 13.89 -2.11 -0.35
CA ASP A 79 14.77 -1.35 -1.24
C ASP A 79 13.96 -0.51 -2.24
N GLU A 80 14.59 0.51 -2.81
CA GLU A 80 13.96 1.50 -3.69
C GLU A 80 13.25 0.86 -4.90
N PHE A 81 13.93 -0.07 -5.60
CA PHE A 81 13.35 -0.71 -6.79
C PHE A 81 12.12 -1.56 -6.46
N THR A 82 12.20 -2.32 -5.37
CA THR A 82 11.08 -3.13 -4.89
C THR A 82 9.91 -2.24 -4.47
N ARG A 83 10.19 -1.11 -3.84
CA ARG A 83 9.21 -0.12 -3.40
C ARG A 83 8.48 0.50 -4.59
N GLU A 84 9.20 1.03 -5.58
CA GLU A 84 8.59 1.59 -6.80
C GLU A 84 7.67 0.60 -7.51
N LYS A 85 8.09 -0.66 -7.60
CA LYS A 85 7.26 -1.71 -8.19
C LYS A 85 5.99 -1.98 -7.39
N LEU A 86 6.06 -1.93 -6.06
CA LEU A 86 4.89 -2.12 -5.21
C LEU A 86 3.95 -0.91 -5.23
N ASP A 87 4.47 0.30 -5.40
CA ASP A 87 3.66 1.49 -5.66
C ASP A 87 2.81 1.31 -6.92
N ASP A 88 3.43 0.87 -8.02
CA ASP A 88 2.75 0.63 -9.29
C ASP A 88 1.71 -0.50 -9.16
N ASP A 89 2.06 -1.59 -8.48
CA ASP A 89 1.15 -2.70 -8.19
C ASP A 89 -0.06 -2.23 -7.35
N LEU A 90 0.16 -1.38 -6.34
CA LEU A 90 -0.90 -0.86 -5.49
C LEU A 90 -1.86 0.05 -6.26
N ILE A 91 -1.34 0.92 -7.13
CA ILE A 91 -2.16 1.72 -8.04
C ILE A 91 -3.00 0.80 -8.96
N GLY A 92 -2.40 -0.24 -9.53
CA GLY A 92 -3.10 -1.21 -10.37
C GLY A 92 -4.26 -1.91 -9.62
N LEU A 93 -4.02 -2.34 -8.39
CA LEU A 93 -5.03 -2.94 -7.51
C LEU A 93 -6.16 -1.95 -7.19
N TRP A 94 -5.83 -0.70 -6.87
CA TRP A 94 -6.81 0.33 -6.57
C TRP A 94 -7.67 0.67 -7.79
N LEU A 95 -7.08 0.79 -8.98
CA LEU A 95 -7.83 1.04 -10.22
C LEU A 95 -8.86 -0.05 -10.51
N GLY A 96 -8.55 -1.30 -10.19
CA GLY A 96 -9.46 -2.43 -10.38
C GLY A 96 -10.62 -2.50 -9.39
N HIS A 97 -10.46 -1.93 -8.18
CA HIS A 97 -11.39 -2.17 -7.06
C HIS A 97 -11.91 -0.91 -6.37
N ARG A 98 -11.30 0.27 -6.60
CA ARG A 98 -11.76 1.58 -6.11
C ARG A 98 -12.13 1.63 -4.63
N PHE A 99 -11.30 1.05 -3.74
CA PHE A 99 -11.43 1.20 -2.29
C PHE A 99 -10.78 2.51 -1.82
N THR A 100 -11.26 3.06 -0.71
CA THR A 100 -10.58 4.19 -0.07
C THR A 100 -9.30 3.69 0.61
N THR A 101 -8.19 4.43 0.45
CA THR A 101 -6.93 4.10 1.13
C THR A 101 -6.46 5.28 1.97
N VAL A 102 -6.07 5.00 3.21
CA VAL A 102 -5.25 5.91 4.01
C VAL A 102 -3.87 5.27 4.13
N PHE A 103 -2.88 5.94 3.56
CA PHE A 103 -1.50 5.46 3.47
C PHE A 103 -0.60 6.37 4.29
N VAL A 104 -0.01 5.84 5.36
CA VAL A 104 0.96 6.56 6.19
C VAL A 104 2.36 6.21 5.73
N THR A 105 3.16 7.23 5.43
CA THR A 105 4.57 7.06 5.03
C THR A 105 5.39 8.27 5.46
N HIS A 106 6.68 8.06 5.67
CA HIS A 106 7.66 9.14 5.81
C HIS A 106 8.35 9.48 4.47
N SER A 107 8.04 8.76 3.40
CA SER A 107 8.54 9.04 2.05
C SER A 107 7.68 10.09 1.35
N ILE A 108 8.25 11.25 1.09
CA ILE A 108 7.59 12.31 0.31
C ILE A 108 7.24 11.79 -1.09
N TYR A 109 8.14 11.03 -1.70
CA TYR A 109 7.98 10.49 -3.05
C TYR A 109 6.79 9.53 -3.15
N GLU A 110 6.65 8.59 -2.21
CA GLU A 110 5.49 7.70 -2.13
C GLU A 110 4.20 8.49 -1.91
N SER A 111 4.21 9.45 -0.97
CA SER A 111 3.01 10.23 -0.65
C SER A 111 2.46 10.97 -1.86
N VAL A 112 3.32 11.59 -2.68
CA VAL A 112 2.91 12.29 -3.91
C VAL A 112 2.53 11.30 -5.01
N TYR A 113 3.23 10.18 -5.13
CA TYR A 113 2.97 9.22 -6.20
C TYR A 113 1.66 8.46 -6.03
N LEU A 114 1.35 8.03 -4.80
CA LEU A 114 0.22 7.15 -4.50
C LEU A 114 -1.09 7.90 -4.21
N SER A 115 -1.05 9.20 -3.86
CA SER A 115 -2.20 9.87 -3.28
C SER A 115 -2.85 10.90 -4.21
N GLU A 116 -4.17 11.09 -4.08
CA GLU A 116 -4.89 12.25 -4.61
C GLU A 116 -4.77 13.46 -3.68
N ARG A 117 -4.39 13.23 -2.41
CA ARG A 117 -4.31 14.24 -1.37
C ARG A 117 -3.29 13.83 -0.31
N VAL A 118 -2.38 14.73 0.05
CA VAL A 118 -1.37 14.53 1.09
C VAL A 118 -1.67 15.43 2.27
N LEU A 119 -1.84 14.81 3.45
CA LEU A 119 -1.92 15.50 4.72
C LEU A 119 -0.56 15.48 5.40
N VAL A 120 0.08 16.63 5.51
CA VAL A 120 1.35 16.77 6.23
C VAL A 120 1.06 16.95 7.70
N MET A 121 1.66 16.12 8.54
CA MET A 121 1.45 16.13 9.98
C MET A 121 2.70 16.60 10.71
N GLY A 122 2.51 17.49 11.69
CA GLY A 122 3.56 17.89 12.63
C GLY A 122 3.61 16.98 13.84
N ALA A 123 4.77 17.01 14.53
CA ALA A 123 4.96 16.29 15.79
C ALA A 123 4.46 17.15 16.98
N ARG A 124 4.24 16.54 18.08
CA ARG A 124 3.97 16.99 19.45
C ARG A 124 3.46 18.45 19.67
N PRO A 125 2.14 18.67 19.75
CA PRO A 125 1.09 17.67 19.54
C PRO A 125 0.91 17.36 18.06
N GLY A 126 0.45 16.15 17.71
CA GLY A 126 0.11 15.79 16.33
C GLY A 126 -0.97 16.73 15.78
N ARG A 127 -0.66 17.46 14.71
CA ARG A 127 -1.56 18.40 14.04
C ARG A 127 -1.33 18.38 12.53
N ILE A 128 -2.37 18.66 11.76
CA ILE A 128 -2.24 18.86 10.32
C ILE A 128 -1.58 20.22 10.07
N LEU A 129 -0.46 20.20 9.35
CA LEU A 129 0.31 21.39 8.96
C LEU A 129 -0.11 21.87 7.58
N ALA A 130 -0.32 20.95 6.66
CA ALA A 130 -0.74 21.25 5.30
C ALA A 130 -1.64 20.15 4.76
N ASP A 131 -2.49 20.55 3.82
CA ASP A 131 -3.40 19.71 3.06
C ASP A 131 -3.19 20.03 1.58
N ILE A 132 -2.54 19.10 0.87
CA ILE A 132 -2.04 19.31 -0.48
C ILE A 132 -2.76 18.35 -1.43
N ALA A 133 -3.57 18.91 -2.34
CA ALA A 133 -4.17 18.16 -3.43
C ALA A 133 -3.11 17.85 -4.50
N ILE A 134 -3.14 16.65 -5.04
CA ILE A 134 -2.26 16.20 -6.11
C ILE A 134 -3.08 16.17 -7.41
N ASP A 135 -2.93 17.21 -8.20
CA ASP A 135 -3.61 17.34 -9.49
C ASP A 135 -2.88 16.56 -10.58
N ALA A 136 -2.97 15.24 -10.50
CA ALA A 136 -2.41 14.34 -11.49
C ALA A 136 -3.32 13.11 -11.63
N PRO A 137 -3.77 12.79 -12.87
CA PRO A 137 -4.68 11.68 -13.08
C PRO A 137 -3.98 10.32 -12.88
N PHE A 138 -4.78 9.29 -12.58
CA PHE A 138 -4.35 7.89 -12.65
C PHE A 138 -4.74 7.27 -14.00
N PRO A 139 -3.99 6.26 -14.49
CA PRO A 139 -2.81 5.66 -13.85
C PRO A 139 -1.58 6.56 -13.91
N ARG A 140 -0.81 6.54 -12.85
CA ARG A 140 0.52 7.16 -12.78
C ARG A 140 1.57 6.11 -13.11
N GLY A 141 2.66 6.53 -13.72
CA GLY A 141 3.76 5.66 -14.09
C GLY A 141 5.06 6.47 -14.16
N ARG A 142 6.08 5.90 -14.79
CA ARG A 142 7.42 6.49 -14.90
C ARG A 142 7.38 7.94 -15.42
N ALA A 143 6.58 8.22 -16.43
CA ALA A 143 6.46 9.57 -16.99
C ALA A 143 6.00 10.61 -15.96
N PHE A 144 5.13 10.21 -15.00
CA PHE A 144 4.74 11.10 -13.92
C PHE A 144 5.89 11.32 -12.94
N ARG A 145 6.64 10.28 -12.54
CA ARG A 145 7.80 10.38 -11.66
C ARG A 145 8.90 11.30 -12.23
N GLU A 146 9.05 11.34 -13.55
CA GLU A 146 10.02 12.18 -14.27
C GLU A 146 9.48 13.59 -14.61
N SER A 147 8.23 13.89 -14.27
CA SER A 147 7.59 15.16 -14.62
C SER A 147 7.99 16.31 -13.68
N GLN A 148 8.02 17.52 -14.23
CA GLN A 148 8.22 18.75 -13.45
C GLN A 148 7.14 18.91 -12.36
N ALA A 149 5.89 18.58 -12.67
CA ALA A 149 4.77 18.67 -11.73
C ALA A 149 4.97 17.77 -10.50
N TYR A 150 5.52 16.56 -10.69
CA TYR A 150 5.85 15.66 -9.58
C TYR A 150 6.95 16.25 -8.68
N VAL A 151 8.04 16.76 -9.28
CA VAL A 151 9.16 17.36 -8.55
C VAL A 151 8.69 18.59 -7.74
N GLU A 152 7.91 19.48 -8.36
CA GLU A 152 7.36 20.66 -7.69
C GLU A 152 6.42 20.29 -6.54
N THR A 153 5.61 19.25 -6.71
CA THR A 153 4.70 18.79 -5.66
C THR A 153 5.48 18.17 -4.50
N CYS A 154 6.50 17.35 -4.77
CA CYS A 154 7.41 16.85 -3.74
C CYS A 154 8.10 17.98 -2.97
N ALA A 155 8.53 19.04 -3.67
CA ALA A 155 9.13 20.22 -3.03
C ALA A 155 8.13 20.93 -2.11
N LYS A 156 6.85 21.08 -2.50
CA LYS A 156 5.79 21.66 -1.65
C LYS A 156 5.58 20.84 -0.36
N VAL A 157 5.48 19.50 -0.49
CA VAL A 157 5.34 18.61 0.69
C VAL A 157 6.56 18.72 1.60
N SER A 158 7.79 18.74 1.02
CA SER A 158 9.04 18.91 1.77
C SER A 158 9.10 20.22 2.52
N ALA A 159 8.68 21.34 1.91
CA ALA A 159 8.65 22.65 2.55
C ALA A 159 7.72 22.65 3.77
N ALA A 160 6.49 22.13 3.62
CA ALA A 160 5.51 22.03 4.70
C ALA A 160 6.03 21.18 5.89
N LEU A 161 6.76 20.08 5.62
CA LEU A 161 7.40 19.27 6.66
C LEU A 161 8.47 20.03 7.42
N ARG A 162 9.31 20.81 6.72
CA ARG A 162 10.39 21.62 7.35
C ARG A 162 9.83 22.72 8.23
N GLU A 163 8.80 23.43 7.77
CA GLU A 163 8.12 24.47 8.57
C GLU A 163 7.55 23.89 9.87
N GLY A 164 7.01 22.67 9.80
CA GLY A 164 6.48 22.00 10.99
C GLY A 164 7.53 21.45 11.95
N ALA A 165 8.75 21.21 11.48
CA ALA A 165 9.85 20.74 12.32
C ALA A 165 10.59 21.91 13.04
N ALA A 166 10.37 23.16 12.60
CA ALA A 166 10.99 24.36 13.17
C ALA A 166 10.19 24.97 14.35
N ILE A 167 9.08 24.38 14.73
CA ILE A 167 8.18 24.78 15.82
C ILE A 167 8.25 23.73 16.95
#